data_1e05262b87ee648865d4147427153c0e
#
_entry.id   1e05262b87ee648865d4147427153c0e
#
_cell.length_a   1.000
_cell.length_b   1.000
_cell.length_c   1.000
_cell.angle_alpha   90.00
_cell.angle_beta   90.00
_cell.angle_gamma   90.00
#
_symmetry.space_group_name_H-M   'P 1'
#
loop_
_entity.id
_entity.type
_entity.pdbx_description
1 polymer ?
#
loop_
_entity_poly.entity_id
_entity_poly.type
_entity_poly.pdbx_seq_one_letter_code
_entity_poly.pdbx_strand_id
1 'polypeptide(L)'
;SSTQHRSKAPTPRPVAPRTRREARMLRAAGASPASAAGAASAADSQEQATSAPNRTASAQQQNANTQESTPGDHGHPTGTRDRGAASARESTGRSADDADATPRRRDRRVDEAAAAAETARARRHSSRVGEAFPSLVGWTSLSTLLPGIGLLRTRFRPLGFILLGGFVLTFVIALIYVLIKGPVRAFGTVVSSPSLLTFLAIALAVIGVIWILVIVVSHFGLRTGHRYASWQNKMAGVLVVSLALIIGIPFGVGSVYAQVQGDTVSSLFGDSTGDAQSAEDLWADKPYINVFLMGRDNGDDREGTRPDTMLVASIDTKTGNAALISVPRNLAFPIFPEGSELDKRWPDGFRPTGQSSVDLINSVWQWGAQNEDTIGDPHDLEPGMFATMQAVEGSLGLNLDYWASVDMAGFEDVVDAIGGVKIDVERPIPMGGGKSMSGVSNEVYGWVDPGPQTLKGKDALWYVRSREGSDNYDRMCRQQRMIKTTLDQIDPRELATAYPKLANSATKNIATSIPQNEVPAFIELALAMQKGEVTTVQINNDVTPTYDPDFDKLHEWIEGEVKGASDGGETPKPTNDASADTSTDSAP
;
A
#
# COMPACT_ATOMS: atom_id res chain seq x y z
N SER A 1 10.69 79.98 25.64
CA SER A 1 10.05 79.38 24.47
C SER A 1 10.05 77.87 24.60
N SER A 2 8.98 77.37 25.24
CA SER A 2 8.77 75.93 25.43
C SER A 2 7.70 75.45 24.43
N THR A 3 8.09 74.63 23.50
CA THR A 3 7.15 74.00 22.55
C THR A 3 6.75 72.61 23.12
N GLN A 4 5.52 72.51 23.55
CA GLN A 4 4.87 71.25 23.96
C GLN A 4 4.54 70.42 22.72
N HIS A 5 5.15 69.23 22.58
CA HIS A 5 4.71 68.17 21.72
C HIS A 5 3.53 67.42 22.34
N ARG A 6 2.37 67.60 21.77
CA ARG A 6 1.13 66.85 22.11
C ARG A 6 1.19 65.50 21.42
N SER A 7 1.42 64.43 22.17
CA SER A 7 1.33 63.03 21.75
C SER A 7 -0.13 62.69 21.44
N LYS A 8 -0.44 62.30 20.18
CA LYS A 8 -1.69 61.73 19.75
C LYS A 8 -1.78 60.30 20.28
N ALA A 9 -2.80 59.97 21.05
CA ALA A 9 -3.15 58.62 21.46
C ALA A 9 -3.48 57.78 20.20
N PRO A 10 -3.09 56.49 20.16
CA PRO A 10 -3.44 55.58 19.05
C PRO A 10 -4.95 55.29 19.09
N THR A 11 -5.61 55.44 17.95
CA THR A 11 -6.96 54.97 17.69
C THR A 11 -7.03 53.46 17.92
N PRO A 12 -8.05 52.93 18.60
CA PRO A 12 -8.21 51.49 18.78
C PRO A 12 -8.50 50.86 17.40
N ARG A 13 -7.76 49.78 17.09
CA ARG A 13 -8.04 48.93 15.94
C ARG A 13 -9.43 48.28 16.15
N PRO A 14 -10.26 48.17 15.08
CA PRO A 14 -11.50 47.44 15.17
C PRO A 14 -11.22 45.98 15.55
N VAL A 15 -11.87 45.48 16.56
CA VAL A 15 -11.85 44.10 17.00
C VAL A 15 -12.57 43.29 15.91
N ALA A 16 -11.93 42.28 15.36
CA ALA A 16 -12.56 41.37 14.42
C ALA A 16 -13.75 40.66 15.09
N PRO A 17 -14.87 40.47 14.37
CA PRO A 17 -16.03 39.79 14.95
C PRO A 17 -15.70 38.35 15.30
N ARG A 18 -16.08 37.91 16.50
CA ARG A 18 -15.78 36.60 17.04
C ARG A 18 -16.63 35.46 16.46
N THR A 19 -17.82 35.80 15.90
CA THR A 19 -18.71 34.81 15.29
C THR A 19 -19.21 35.27 13.92
N ARG A 20 -19.58 34.31 13.08
CA ARG A 20 -20.12 34.58 11.73
C ARG A 20 -21.45 35.35 11.81
N ARG A 21 -22.23 35.15 12.89
CA ARG A 21 -23.48 35.87 13.15
C ARG A 21 -23.22 37.34 13.46
N GLU A 22 -22.16 37.65 14.23
CA GLU A 22 -21.74 39.02 14.56
C GLU A 22 -21.23 39.74 13.28
N ALA A 23 -20.45 39.05 12.43
CA ALA A 23 -20.02 39.55 11.14
C ALA A 23 -21.20 39.82 10.18
N ARG A 24 -22.23 38.97 10.20
CA ARG A 24 -23.48 39.18 9.41
C ARG A 24 -24.29 40.37 9.90
N MET A 25 -24.43 40.53 11.22
CA MET A 25 -25.14 41.70 11.77
C MET A 25 -24.42 43.01 11.44
N LEU A 26 -23.11 43.04 11.47
CA LEU A 26 -22.32 44.20 11.08
C LEU A 26 -22.42 44.54 9.59
N ARG A 27 -22.49 43.52 8.71
CA ARG A 27 -22.76 43.72 7.26
C ARG A 27 -24.18 44.19 6.98
N ALA A 28 -25.18 43.69 7.66
CA ALA A 28 -26.58 44.14 7.53
C ALA A 28 -26.81 45.58 8.00
N ALA A 29 -26.04 46.05 8.96
CA ALA A 29 -26.11 47.44 9.47
C ALA A 29 -25.39 48.46 8.57
N GLY A 30 -24.55 48.00 7.63
CA GLY A 30 -23.77 48.86 6.70
C GLY A 30 -24.29 48.96 5.27
N ALA A 31 -25.33 48.23 4.90
CA ALA A 31 -25.82 48.18 3.53
C ALA A 31 -26.86 49.30 3.28
N SER A 32 -26.41 50.42 2.74
CA SER A 32 -27.28 51.36 1.98
C SER A 32 -27.34 50.91 0.54
N PRO A 33 -28.53 50.89 -0.08
CA PRO A 33 -28.67 50.49 -1.48
C PRO A 33 -28.40 51.69 -2.38
N ALA A 34 -27.44 51.56 -3.29
CA ALA A 34 -27.32 52.44 -4.43
C ALA A 34 -27.61 51.63 -5.69
N SER A 35 -28.84 51.79 -6.15
CA SER A 35 -29.36 52.17 -7.47
C SER A 35 -28.40 52.02 -8.65
N ALA A 36 -28.82 51.24 -9.66
CA ALA A 36 -29.17 51.73 -11.01
C ALA A 36 -29.20 50.53 -11.96
N ALA A 37 -30.28 50.22 -12.50
CA ALA A 37 -30.92 50.53 -13.78
C ALA A 37 -29.98 50.53 -15.00
N GLY A 38 -30.32 49.68 -15.98
CA GLY A 38 -29.90 49.79 -17.36
C GLY A 38 -29.93 48.46 -18.09
N ALA A 39 -31.09 48.10 -18.55
CA ALA A 39 -31.56 47.96 -19.93
C ALA A 39 -30.91 46.82 -20.70
N ALA A 40 -31.64 45.75 -20.95
CA ALA A 40 -32.53 45.51 -22.10
C ALA A 40 -31.83 45.27 -23.41
N SER A 41 -32.08 44.15 -23.99
CA SER A 41 -32.47 43.86 -25.38
C SER A 41 -31.86 42.51 -25.78
N ALA A 42 -32.65 41.51 -25.85
CA ALA A 42 -33.48 41.05 -26.97
C ALA A 42 -32.69 40.37 -28.08
N ALA A 43 -33.10 39.27 -28.35
CA ALA A 43 -33.64 38.56 -29.51
C ALA A 43 -32.75 37.39 -29.92
N ASP A 44 -33.24 36.22 -29.83
CA ASP A 44 -34.11 35.50 -30.79
C ASP A 44 -33.34 34.85 -31.95
N SER A 45 -33.54 33.60 -32.11
CA SER A 45 -33.65 32.71 -33.27
C SER A 45 -33.07 31.34 -32.93
N GLN A 46 -33.87 30.36 -32.63
CA GLN A 46 -34.54 29.41 -33.52
C GLN A 46 -33.71 28.98 -34.74
N GLU A 47 -33.34 27.71 -34.80
CA GLU A 47 -33.87 26.70 -35.73
C GLU A 47 -33.05 25.42 -35.68
N GLN A 48 -33.67 24.34 -35.30
CA GLN A 48 -34.04 23.17 -36.12
C GLN A 48 -32.86 22.40 -36.70
N ALA A 49 -32.68 21.25 -36.19
CA ALA A 49 -33.30 19.97 -36.57
C ALA A 49 -32.60 19.20 -37.68
N THR A 50 -32.63 17.96 -37.49
CA THR A 50 -32.53 16.79 -38.38
C THR A 50 -31.14 16.23 -38.56
N SER A 51 -30.85 15.06 -38.30
CA SER A 51 -31.32 13.70 -38.58
C SER A 51 -30.15 12.74 -38.42
N ALA A 52 -30.38 11.68 -37.75
CA ALA A 52 -29.72 10.40 -38.00
C ALA A 52 -30.24 9.85 -39.35
N PRO A 53 -29.85 8.70 -39.88
CA PRO A 53 -28.96 7.65 -39.42
C PRO A 53 -28.04 7.09 -40.53
N ASN A 54 -27.18 6.18 -40.27
CA ASN A 54 -27.00 4.86 -40.93
C ASN A 54 -25.63 4.27 -40.60
N ARG A 55 -25.65 3.09 -39.99
CA ARG A 55 -25.49 1.74 -40.60
C ARG A 55 -24.21 1.62 -41.44
N THR A 56 -23.36 0.72 -41.09
CA THR A 56 -23.29 -0.72 -41.40
C THR A 56 -22.01 -1.22 -40.79
N ALA A 57 -22.00 -2.19 -39.98
CA ALA A 57 -22.13 -3.62 -40.24
C ALA A 57 -20.91 -4.23 -40.96
N SER A 58 -20.54 -5.27 -40.38
CA SER A 58 -19.96 -6.53 -40.90
C SER A 58 -18.55 -6.74 -40.40
N ALA A 59 -18.42 -7.71 -39.67
CA ALA A 59 -18.51 -9.18 -39.75
C ALA A 59 -17.13 -9.77 -39.62
N GLN A 60 -17.05 -10.63 -38.61
CA GLN A 60 -16.87 -12.06 -38.79
C GLN A 60 -15.52 -12.48 -39.39
N GLN A 61 -14.80 -13.26 -38.68
CA GLN A 61 -14.74 -14.72 -38.74
C GLN A 61 -13.66 -15.19 -37.77
N GLN A 62 -13.95 -15.93 -36.77
CA GLN A 62 -14.05 -17.40 -36.80
C GLN A 62 -12.88 -18.04 -37.55
N ASN A 63 -12.01 -18.73 -36.83
CA ASN A 63 -12.00 -20.17 -36.89
C ASN A 63 -11.17 -20.79 -35.77
N ALA A 64 -11.88 -21.58 -35.03
CA ALA A 64 -11.39 -22.77 -34.36
C ALA A 64 -10.83 -23.76 -35.42
N ASN A 65 -9.81 -24.48 -35.12
CA ASN A 65 -9.81 -25.91 -35.40
C ASN A 65 -8.88 -26.68 -34.46
N THR A 66 -9.53 -27.50 -33.72
CA THR A 66 -9.14 -28.76 -33.10
C THR A 66 -8.66 -29.76 -34.15
N GLN A 67 -7.71 -30.62 -33.80
CA GLN A 67 -7.60 -32.05 -34.06
C GLN A 67 -6.15 -32.46 -33.80
N GLU A 68 -5.81 -33.18 -32.77
CA GLU A 68 -6.01 -34.60 -32.54
C GLU A 68 -5.61 -35.45 -33.74
N SER A 69 -4.49 -36.19 -33.61
CA SER A 69 -4.38 -37.60 -33.88
C SER A 69 -2.93 -38.11 -33.73
N THR A 70 -2.73 -39.00 -32.81
CA THR A 70 -1.81 -40.16 -32.86
C THR A 70 -2.54 -41.26 -33.68
N PRO A 71 -1.95 -42.42 -34.06
CA PRO A 71 -0.61 -43.01 -33.87
C PRO A 71 -0.11 -43.79 -35.13
N GLY A 72 1.04 -44.48 -35.03
CA GLY A 72 1.48 -45.51 -35.96
C GLY A 72 3.02 -45.57 -36.00
N ASP A 73 3.66 -46.39 -35.31
CA ASP A 73 3.95 -47.84 -35.38
C ASP A 73 4.69 -48.27 -36.65
N HIS A 74 5.61 -49.21 -36.47
CA HIS A 74 6.48 -49.94 -37.41
C HIS A 74 7.85 -49.28 -37.71
N GLY A 75 8.96 -49.94 -37.52
CA GLY A 75 9.28 -51.34 -37.40
C GLY A 75 10.78 -51.49 -37.31
N HIS A 76 11.17 -52.46 -36.55
CA HIS A 76 12.47 -53.14 -36.73
C HIS A 76 12.60 -53.74 -38.13
N PRO A 77 13.80 -54.01 -38.66
CA PRO A 77 14.54 -55.19 -38.23
C PRO A 77 16.09 -55.10 -38.30
N THR A 78 16.76 -55.76 -37.38
CA THR A 78 17.64 -56.94 -37.55
C THR A 78 18.64 -56.97 -38.69
N GLY A 79 19.86 -57.27 -38.35
CA GLY A 79 20.93 -57.83 -39.17
C GLY A 79 22.23 -57.75 -38.37
N THR A 80 22.53 -58.65 -37.56
CA THR A 80 23.18 -59.97 -37.60
C THR A 80 24.37 -60.08 -38.60
N ARG A 81 25.41 -60.65 -38.02
CA ARG A 81 26.48 -61.48 -38.63
C ARG A 81 27.72 -60.71 -39.10
N ASP A 82 28.81 -61.19 -38.95
CA ASP A 82 29.41 -62.45 -38.50
C ASP A 82 30.93 -62.34 -38.65
N ARG A 83 31.67 -63.01 -37.75
CA ARG A 83 32.81 -63.93 -38.03
C ARG A 83 34.05 -63.45 -38.73
N GLY A 84 35.07 -63.87 -38.10
CA GLY A 84 36.28 -64.39 -38.73
C GLY A 84 37.49 -64.18 -37.82
N ALA A 85 37.81 -64.96 -36.92
CA ALA A 85 38.37 -66.37 -36.95
C ALA A 85 39.68 -66.50 -37.71
N ALA A 86 40.62 -66.87 -36.91
CA ALA A 86 41.70 -67.79 -37.13
C ALA A 86 42.88 -67.34 -38.01
N SER A 87 44.06 -67.48 -37.62
CA SER A 87 44.79 -68.73 -37.82
C SER A 87 46.17 -68.69 -37.19
N ALA A 88 46.48 -69.81 -36.57
CA ALA A 88 47.74 -70.29 -36.08
C ALA A 88 48.75 -70.60 -37.22
N ARG A 89 49.98 -70.60 -36.89
CA ARG A 89 51.02 -71.56 -37.27
C ARG A 89 52.29 -71.22 -36.49
N GLU A 90 52.69 -71.98 -35.56
CA GLU A 90 53.49 -73.22 -35.49
C GLU A 90 54.69 -73.26 -36.45
N SER A 91 55.86 -73.31 -35.88
CA SER A 91 56.98 -74.21 -36.19
C SER A 91 58.10 -73.99 -35.17
N THR A 92 58.30 -74.92 -34.30
CA THR A 92 59.29 -76.05 -34.29
C THR A 92 60.75 -75.65 -34.49
N GLY A 93 61.54 -76.01 -33.52
CA GLY A 93 62.95 -76.43 -33.66
C GLY A 93 63.81 -76.19 -32.45
N ARG A 94 63.92 -77.18 -31.61
CA ARG A 94 65.13 -77.90 -31.16
C ARG A 94 66.39 -77.05 -30.87
N SER A 95 67.07 -77.15 -29.88
CA SER A 95 67.62 -78.20 -29.01
C SER A 95 68.83 -77.63 -28.25
N ALA A 96 68.97 -78.07 -27.08
CA ALA A 96 70.21 -78.52 -26.40
C ALA A 96 70.99 -77.40 -25.63
N ASP A 97 70.94 -77.63 -24.47
CA ASP A 97 71.94 -78.06 -23.42
C ASP A 97 72.69 -76.97 -22.66
N ASP A 98 72.59 -77.18 -21.45
CA ASP A 98 73.54 -77.17 -20.40
C ASP A 98 73.84 -75.84 -19.61
N ALA A 99 73.59 -76.04 -18.40
CA ALA A 99 74.39 -75.77 -17.18
C ALA A 99 74.26 -74.40 -16.58
N ASP A 100 73.77 -74.48 -15.40
CA ASP A 100 74.30 -74.03 -14.11
C ASP A 100 73.64 -72.79 -13.47
N ALA A 101 73.03 -73.22 -12.37
CA ALA A 101 72.95 -72.64 -11.09
C ALA A 101 72.90 -71.16 -10.83
N THR A 102 71.65 -70.76 -10.45
CA THR A 102 71.35 -69.70 -9.42
C THR A 102 72.06 -68.37 -9.47
N PRO A 103 71.23 -67.33 -9.84
CA PRO A 103 70.78 -66.36 -8.82
C PRO A 103 69.32 -65.87 -9.02
N ARG A 104 68.34 -66.72 -9.16
CA ARG A 104 66.91 -66.30 -9.37
C ARG A 104 66.10 -65.96 -8.12
N ARG A 105 66.67 -66.02 -6.92
CA ARG A 105 65.95 -65.69 -5.65
C ARG A 105 66.07 -64.19 -5.27
N ARG A 106 67.12 -63.50 -5.72
CA ARG A 106 67.37 -62.11 -5.34
C ARG A 106 66.57 -61.14 -6.20
N ASP A 107 66.47 -61.43 -7.50
CA ASP A 107 65.74 -60.56 -8.46
C ASP A 107 64.22 -60.66 -8.24
N ARG A 108 63.68 -61.85 -7.92
CA ARG A 108 62.26 -61.98 -7.62
C ARG A 108 61.83 -61.23 -6.35
N ARG A 109 62.68 -61.10 -5.37
CA ARG A 109 62.42 -60.31 -4.14
C ARG A 109 62.49 -58.81 -4.44
N VAL A 110 63.33 -58.38 -5.36
CA VAL A 110 63.43 -56.98 -5.79
C VAL A 110 62.21 -56.59 -6.63
N ASP A 111 61.79 -57.47 -7.55
CA ASP A 111 60.61 -57.25 -8.35
C ASP A 111 59.31 -57.34 -7.53
N GLU A 112 59.20 -58.25 -6.58
CA GLU A 112 58.07 -58.31 -5.64
C GLU A 112 58.05 -57.11 -4.71
N ALA A 113 59.21 -56.62 -4.24
CA ALA A 113 59.29 -55.39 -3.44
C ALA A 113 58.98 -54.13 -4.26
N ALA A 114 59.40 -54.10 -5.53
CA ALA A 114 59.04 -53.01 -6.47
C ALA A 114 57.54 -53.00 -6.78
N ALA A 115 56.96 -54.16 -7.10
CA ALA A 115 55.53 -54.30 -7.32
C ALA A 115 54.68 -54.01 -6.04
N ALA A 116 55.17 -54.41 -4.89
CA ALA A 116 54.54 -54.07 -3.58
C ALA A 116 54.67 -52.57 -3.28
N ALA A 117 55.79 -51.93 -3.62
CA ALA A 117 55.99 -50.50 -3.48
C ALA A 117 55.12 -49.70 -4.48
N GLU A 118 54.95 -50.19 -5.67
CA GLU A 118 54.10 -49.60 -6.70
C GLU A 118 52.61 -49.75 -6.35
N THR A 119 52.18 -50.92 -5.88
CA THR A 119 50.82 -51.12 -5.34
C THR A 119 50.58 -50.31 -4.07
N ALA A 120 51.56 -50.15 -3.17
CA ALA A 120 51.46 -49.29 -2.02
C ALA A 120 51.41 -47.79 -2.39
N ARG A 121 52.16 -47.37 -3.42
CA ARG A 121 52.06 -46.00 -4.01
C ARG A 121 50.70 -45.81 -4.70
N ALA A 122 50.20 -46.76 -5.45
CA ALA A 122 48.88 -46.72 -6.06
C ALA A 122 47.76 -46.68 -5.01
N ARG A 123 47.85 -47.48 -3.94
CA ARG A 123 46.92 -47.46 -2.78
C ARG A 123 47.00 -46.12 -2.00
N ARG A 124 48.21 -45.57 -1.75
CA ARG A 124 48.36 -44.26 -1.16
C ARG A 124 47.86 -43.12 -2.06
N HIS A 125 47.88 -43.31 -3.38
CA HIS A 125 47.35 -42.35 -4.36
C HIS A 125 45.83 -42.46 -4.48
N SER A 126 45.24 -43.66 -4.36
CA SER A 126 43.81 -43.89 -4.37
C SER A 126 43.13 -43.49 -3.04
N SER A 127 43.84 -43.68 -1.90
CA SER A 127 43.28 -43.27 -0.58
C SER A 127 43.21 -41.74 -0.37
N ARG A 128 43.92 -40.96 -1.22
CA ARG A 128 43.83 -39.47 -1.18
C ARG A 128 42.74 -38.91 -2.07
N VAL A 129 42.08 -39.73 -2.87
CA VAL A 129 40.96 -39.28 -3.71
C VAL A 129 39.72 -39.19 -2.84
N GLY A 130 39.22 -37.98 -2.57
CA GLY A 130 38.00 -37.77 -1.86
C GLY A 130 38.10 -37.43 -0.35
N GLU A 131 39.28 -37.59 0.28
CA GLU A 131 39.46 -37.22 1.71
C GLU A 131 39.13 -35.74 1.98
N ALA A 132 39.33 -34.84 1.01
CA ALA A 132 39.03 -33.43 1.13
C ALA A 132 37.57 -33.07 0.84
N PHE A 133 36.70 -34.00 0.43
CA PHE A 133 35.33 -33.74 0.02
C PHE A 133 34.45 -33.15 1.14
N PRO A 134 34.45 -33.70 2.39
CA PRO A 134 33.69 -33.11 3.49
C PRO A 134 34.12 -31.67 3.81
N SER A 135 35.43 -31.41 3.74
CA SER A 135 35.96 -30.05 3.95
C SER A 135 35.55 -29.09 2.81
N LEU A 136 35.54 -29.55 1.56
CA LEU A 136 35.04 -28.76 0.42
C LEU A 136 33.58 -28.37 0.62
N VAL A 137 32.72 -29.36 0.94
CA VAL A 137 31.29 -29.12 1.19
C VAL A 137 31.10 -28.17 2.35
N GLY A 138 31.77 -28.39 3.50
CA GLY A 138 31.63 -27.56 4.70
C GLY A 138 32.01 -26.09 4.44
N TRP A 139 33.20 -25.85 3.85
CA TRP A 139 33.63 -24.46 3.56
C TRP A 139 32.85 -23.77 2.47
N THR A 140 32.37 -24.51 1.46
CA THR A 140 31.49 -23.95 0.43
C THR A 140 30.14 -23.55 1.04
N SER A 141 29.54 -24.43 1.88
CA SER A 141 28.28 -24.13 2.57
C SER A 141 28.43 -22.98 3.58
N LEU A 142 29.55 -22.90 4.29
CA LEU A 142 29.80 -21.80 5.23
C LEU A 142 29.92 -20.44 4.51
N SER A 143 30.37 -20.43 3.25
CA SER A 143 30.39 -19.20 2.41
C SER A 143 29.00 -18.67 2.09
N THR A 144 27.94 -19.47 2.26
CA THR A 144 26.55 -19.06 2.09
C THR A 144 26.05 -18.28 3.31
N LEU A 145 26.53 -18.63 4.52
CA LEU A 145 26.17 -17.90 5.75
C LEU A 145 26.98 -16.61 5.92
N LEU A 146 28.29 -16.67 5.59
CA LEU A 146 29.20 -15.55 5.77
C LEU A 146 29.99 -15.33 4.48
N PRO A 147 29.71 -14.25 3.72
CA PRO A 147 30.36 -14.00 2.46
C PRO A 147 31.87 -13.82 2.64
N GLY A 148 32.64 -14.58 1.87
CA GLY A 148 34.12 -14.50 1.91
C GLY A 148 34.81 -15.48 2.86
N ILE A 149 34.09 -16.18 3.77
CA ILE A 149 34.76 -17.09 4.73
C ILE A 149 35.46 -18.26 4.01
N GLY A 150 34.88 -18.79 2.92
CA GLY A 150 35.49 -19.84 2.11
C GLY A 150 36.75 -19.37 1.40
N LEU A 151 36.85 -18.08 1.04
CA LEU A 151 38.03 -17.51 0.40
C LEU A 151 39.25 -17.46 1.33
N LEU A 152 39.04 -17.44 2.66
CA LEU A 152 40.11 -17.38 3.65
C LEU A 152 41.05 -18.61 3.57
N ARG A 153 40.56 -19.73 3.03
CA ARG A 153 41.34 -20.96 2.82
C ARG A 153 41.86 -21.10 1.38
N THR A 154 41.66 -20.11 0.54
CA THR A 154 42.15 -20.09 -0.84
C THR A 154 43.31 -19.10 -0.98
N ARG A 155 43.88 -18.99 -2.19
CA ARG A 155 44.86 -17.93 -2.54
C ARG A 155 44.28 -16.52 -2.44
N PHE A 156 42.97 -16.38 -2.36
CA PHE A 156 42.24 -15.10 -2.30
C PHE A 156 41.93 -14.64 -0.87
N ARG A 157 42.74 -15.03 0.12
CA ARG A 157 42.57 -14.64 1.54
C ARG A 157 42.32 -13.14 1.76
N PRO A 158 43.06 -12.19 1.16
CA PRO A 158 42.83 -10.78 1.39
C PRO A 158 41.43 -10.35 0.95
N LEU A 159 40.94 -10.86 -0.21
CA LEU A 159 39.57 -10.60 -0.67
C LEU A 159 38.53 -11.16 0.31
N GLY A 160 38.79 -12.33 0.88
CA GLY A 160 37.93 -12.93 1.91
C GLY A 160 37.78 -12.04 3.16
N PHE A 161 38.88 -11.45 3.65
CA PHE A 161 38.84 -10.51 4.78
C PHE A 161 38.10 -9.22 4.43
N ILE A 162 38.32 -8.65 3.23
CA ILE A 162 37.63 -7.43 2.77
C ILE A 162 36.12 -7.68 2.71
N LEU A 163 35.66 -8.77 2.09
CA LEU A 163 34.25 -9.07 1.95
C LEU A 163 33.58 -9.36 3.29
N LEU A 164 34.23 -10.17 4.15
CA LEU A 164 33.71 -10.47 5.48
C LEU A 164 33.65 -9.21 6.35
N GLY A 165 34.72 -8.41 6.34
CA GLY A 165 34.79 -7.16 7.08
C GLY A 165 33.76 -6.14 6.58
N GLY A 166 33.60 -6.01 5.27
CA GLY A 166 32.56 -5.16 4.67
C GLY A 166 31.16 -5.59 5.08
N PHE A 167 30.86 -6.88 5.05
CA PHE A 167 29.57 -7.42 5.49
C PHE A 167 29.28 -7.10 6.96
N VAL A 168 30.25 -7.37 7.85
CA VAL A 168 30.10 -7.06 9.28
C VAL A 168 29.94 -5.55 9.49
N LEU A 169 30.73 -4.73 8.81
CA LEU A 169 30.63 -3.28 8.91
C LEU A 169 29.27 -2.75 8.47
N THR A 170 28.75 -3.24 7.34
CA THR A 170 27.40 -2.87 6.85
C THR A 170 26.34 -3.24 7.87
N PHE A 171 26.41 -4.44 8.44
CA PHE A 171 25.47 -4.88 9.48
C PHE A 171 25.55 -4.00 10.74
N VAL A 172 26.76 -3.65 11.18
CA VAL A 172 26.98 -2.78 12.36
C VAL A 172 26.42 -1.39 12.09
N ILE A 173 26.67 -0.80 10.90
CA ILE A 173 26.13 0.52 10.54
C ILE A 173 24.61 0.49 10.53
N ALA A 174 23.99 -0.52 9.90
CA ALA A 174 22.53 -0.67 9.89
C ALA A 174 21.95 -0.82 11.30
N LEU A 175 22.60 -1.61 12.17
CA LEU A 175 22.19 -1.78 13.56
C LEU A 175 22.28 -0.45 14.34
N ILE A 176 23.37 0.29 14.21
CA ILE A 176 23.54 1.60 14.84
C ILE A 176 22.49 2.58 14.36
N TYR A 177 22.18 2.60 13.06
CA TYR A 177 21.14 3.45 12.50
C TYR A 177 19.76 3.14 13.12
N VAL A 178 19.39 1.84 13.22
CA VAL A 178 18.13 1.41 13.86
C VAL A 178 18.11 1.76 15.35
N LEU A 179 19.24 1.63 16.07
CA LEU A 179 19.31 1.98 17.49
C LEU A 179 19.18 3.49 17.74
N ILE A 180 19.72 4.33 16.86
CA ILE A 180 19.65 5.80 16.98
C ILE A 180 18.25 6.31 16.61
N LYS A 181 17.71 5.86 15.46
CA LYS A 181 16.44 6.37 14.93
C LYS A 181 15.20 5.68 15.51
N GLY A 182 15.40 4.52 16.14
CA GLY A 182 14.30 3.62 16.49
C GLY A 182 13.82 2.77 15.30
N PRO A 183 13.27 1.57 15.57
CA PRO A 183 12.91 0.63 14.48
C PRO A 183 11.78 1.16 13.60
N VAL A 184 10.79 1.84 14.16
CA VAL A 184 9.63 2.37 13.42
C VAL A 184 10.04 3.48 12.47
N ARG A 185 10.81 4.48 12.96
CA ARG A 185 11.31 5.60 12.15
C ARG A 185 12.27 5.11 11.06
N ALA A 186 13.19 4.20 11.41
CA ALA A 186 14.12 3.65 10.44
C ALA A 186 13.40 2.90 9.31
N PHE A 187 12.38 2.11 9.64
CA PHE A 187 11.55 1.40 8.67
C PHE A 187 10.72 2.39 7.84
N GLY A 188 10.02 3.32 8.48
CA GLY A 188 9.22 4.35 7.82
C GLY A 188 10.03 5.14 6.79
N THR A 189 11.23 5.62 7.16
CA THR A 189 12.12 6.38 6.26
C THR A 189 12.50 5.56 5.01
N VAL A 190 12.81 4.26 5.17
CA VAL A 190 13.17 3.41 4.03
C VAL A 190 11.97 3.16 3.12
N VAL A 191 10.81 2.85 3.72
CA VAL A 191 9.60 2.48 2.96
C VAL A 191 9.00 3.66 2.21
N SER A 192 9.10 4.88 2.75
CA SER A 192 8.53 6.08 2.14
C SER A 192 9.47 6.79 1.14
N SER A 193 10.72 6.35 0.97
CA SER A 193 11.68 7.02 0.10
C SER A 193 11.95 6.20 -1.18
N PRO A 194 11.42 6.58 -2.38
CA PRO A 194 11.66 5.87 -3.64
C PRO A 194 13.14 5.80 -4.00
N SER A 195 13.90 6.86 -3.74
CA SER A 195 15.34 6.89 -4.02
C SER A 195 16.10 5.87 -3.18
N LEU A 196 15.77 5.74 -1.88
CA LEU A 196 16.35 4.71 -1.01
C LEU A 196 15.89 3.31 -1.40
N LEU A 197 14.62 3.15 -1.79
CA LEU A 197 14.08 1.87 -2.26
C LEU A 197 14.73 1.43 -3.58
N THR A 198 14.91 2.35 -4.53
CA THR A 198 15.62 2.09 -5.78
C THR A 198 17.09 1.72 -5.52
N PHE A 199 17.77 2.48 -4.63
CA PHE A 199 19.12 2.15 -4.19
C PHE A 199 19.17 0.77 -3.53
N LEU A 200 18.23 0.45 -2.65
CA LEU A 200 18.13 -0.85 -1.98
C LEU A 200 17.88 -1.98 -2.99
N ALA A 201 17.02 -1.77 -3.97
CA ALA A 201 16.75 -2.73 -5.04
C ALA A 201 18.03 -3.08 -5.82
N ILE A 202 18.76 -2.05 -6.26
CA ILE A 202 20.03 -2.22 -6.97
C ILE A 202 21.08 -2.86 -6.05
N ALA A 203 21.19 -2.40 -4.80
CA ALA A 203 22.14 -2.93 -3.83
C ALA A 203 21.89 -4.43 -3.55
N LEU A 204 20.64 -4.83 -3.34
CA LEU A 204 20.27 -6.24 -3.15
C LEU A 204 20.64 -7.08 -4.36
N ALA A 205 20.31 -6.65 -5.58
CA ALA A 205 20.67 -7.34 -6.80
C ALA A 205 22.20 -7.52 -6.94
N VAL A 206 22.95 -6.44 -6.74
CA VAL A 206 24.43 -6.44 -6.84
C VAL A 206 25.06 -7.30 -5.74
N ILE A 207 24.62 -7.17 -4.49
CA ILE A 207 25.10 -7.97 -3.36
C ILE A 207 24.80 -9.45 -3.59
N GLY A 208 23.60 -9.79 -4.06
CA GLY A 208 23.22 -11.16 -4.39
C GLY A 208 24.13 -11.79 -5.46
N VAL A 209 24.39 -11.06 -6.54
CA VAL A 209 25.32 -11.50 -7.60
C VAL A 209 26.74 -11.67 -7.07
N ILE A 210 27.25 -10.69 -6.31
CA ILE A 210 28.58 -10.77 -5.70
C ILE A 210 28.66 -11.99 -4.77
N TRP A 211 27.64 -12.22 -3.95
CA TRP A 211 27.62 -13.36 -3.00
C TRP A 211 27.63 -14.69 -3.74
N ILE A 212 26.86 -14.86 -4.82
CA ILE A 212 26.89 -16.04 -5.68
C ILE A 212 28.29 -16.23 -6.26
N LEU A 213 28.90 -15.16 -6.79
CA LEU A 213 30.26 -15.21 -7.33
C LEU A 213 31.28 -15.66 -6.26
N VAL A 214 31.14 -15.15 -5.04
CA VAL A 214 32.00 -15.54 -3.89
C VAL A 214 31.85 -17.04 -3.58
N ILE A 215 30.63 -17.59 -3.59
CA ILE A 215 30.39 -19.03 -3.40
C ILE A 215 31.08 -19.83 -4.50
N VAL A 216 30.90 -19.42 -5.76
CA VAL A 216 31.50 -20.09 -6.92
C VAL A 216 33.04 -20.04 -6.86
N VAL A 217 33.62 -18.85 -6.65
CA VAL A 217 35.08 -18.66 -6.58
C VAL A 217 35.68 -19.42 -5.39
N SER A 218 35.00 -19.38 -4.23
CA SER A 218 35.41 -20.15 -3.05
C SER A 218 35.43 -21.65 -3.36
N HIS A 219 34.37 -22.15 -4.01
CA HIS A 219 34.27 -23.56 -4.39
C HIS A 219 35.42 -23.96 -5.32
N PHE A 220 35.65 -23.22 -6.42
CA PHE A 220 36.75 -23.54 -7.33
C PHE A 220 38.13 -23.37 -6.68
N GLY A 221 38.31 -22.37 -5.85
CA GLY A 221 39.56 -22.16 -5.10
C GLY A 221 39.88 -23.29 -4.14
N LEU A 222 38.87 -23.83 -3.44
CA LEU A 222 39.01 -24.96 -2.51
C LEU A 222 39.28 -26.29 -3.23
N ARG A 223 38.92 -26.43 -4.51
CA ARG A 223 39.19 -27.62 -5.34
C ARG A 223 40.64 -27.70 -5.86
N THR A 224 41.35 -26.59 -5.86
CA THR A 224 42.72 -26.52 -6.40
C THR A 224 43.63 -27.44 -5.64
N GLY A 225 44.30 -28.36 -6.34
CA GLY A 225 45.25 -29.31 -5.76
C GLY A 225 44.65 -30.63 -5.25
N HIS A 226 43.33 -30.84 -5.34
CA HIS A 226 42.66 -32.06 -4.89
C HIS A 226 42.00 -32.80 -6.07
N ARG A 227 41.98 -34.15 -5.99
CA ARG A 227 41.28 -35.00 -6.95
C ARG A 227 40.03 -35.59 -6.31
N TYR A 228 38.91 -35.48 -7.03
CA TYR A 228 37.59 -35.92 -6.59
C TYR A 228 37.06 -37.01 -7.52
N ALA A 229 36.29 -37.96 -7.01
CA ALA A 229 35.61 -38.96 -7.79
C ALA A 229 34.51 -38.29 -8.67
N SER A 230 34.13 -38.93 -9.80
CA SER A 230 33.15 -38.38 -10.75
C SER A 230 31.81 -38.02 -10.07
N TRP A 231 31.31 -38.86 -9.15
CA TRP A 231 30.10 -38.62 -8.42
C TRP A 231 30.22 -37.43 -7.45
N GLN A 232 31.38 -37.25 -6.78
CA GLN A 232 31.68 -36.12 -5.87
C GLN A 232 31.68 -34.79 -6.66
N ASN A 233 32.19 -34.82 -7.92
CA ASN A 233 32.17 -33.66 -8.79
C ASN A 233 30.74 -33.24 -9.16
N LYS A 234 29.86 -34.22 -9.45
CA LYS A 234 28.46 -33.96 -9.74
C LYS A 234 27.72 -33.41 -8.50
N MET A 235 27.91 -34.04 -7.33
CA MET A 235 27.32 -33.55 -6.07
C MET A 235 27.80 -32.15 -5.70
N ALA A 236 29.08 -31.86 -5.88
CA ALA A 236 29.63 -30.54 -5.63
C ALA A 236 29.03 -29.47 -6.58
N GLY A 237 28.80 -29.83 -7.83
CA GLY A 237 28.09 -28.94 -8.78
C GLY A 237 26.65 -28.68 -8.36
N VAL A 238 25.91 -29.73 -7.98
CA VAL A 238 24.53 -29.59 -7.47
C VAL A 238 24.52 -28.71 -6.21
N LEU A 239 25.46 -28.94 -5.28
CA LEU A 239 25.58 -28.13 -4.07
C LEU A 239 25.74 -26.64 -4.39
N VAL A 240 26.67 -26.28 -5.28
CA VAL A 240 26.92 -24.88 -5.65
C VAL A 240 25.68 -24.24 -6.28
N VAL A 241 25.00 -24.96 -7.17
CA VAL A 241 23.75 -24.46 -7.78
C VAL A 241 22.67 -24.26 -6.72
N SER A 242 22.48 -25.24 -5.81
CA SER A 242 21.50 -25.11 -4.72
C SER A 242 21.80 -23.94 -3.81
N LEU A 243 23.08 -23.74 -3.41
CA LEU A 243 23.50 -22.62 -2.59
C LEU A 243 23.35 -21.27 -3.31
N ALA A 244 23.62 -21.23 -4.60
CA ALA A 244 23.39 -20.04 -5.43
C ALA A 244 21.91 -19.68 -5.52
N LEU A 245 21.01 -20.66 -5.61
CA LEU A 245 19.56 -20.42 -5.60
C LEU A 245 19.07 -19.98 -4.22
N ILE A 246 19.60 -20.57 -3.13
CA ILE A 246 19.27 -20.17 -1.74
C ILE A 246 19.59 -18.68 -1.50
N ILE A 247 20.65 -18.17 -2.09
CA ILE A 247 20.99 -16.74 -2.00
C ILE A 247 20.28 -15.92 -3.10
N GLY A 248 20.29 -16.38 -4.34
CA GLY A 248 19.79 -15.64 -5.48
C GLY A 248 18.29 -15.35 -5.42
N ILE A 249 17.49 -16.32 -4.95
CA ILE A 249 16.04 -16.15 -4.88
C ILE A 249 15.64 -15.05 -3.86
N PRO A 250 16.07 -15.08 -2.57
CA PRO A 250 15.70 -14.02 -1.63
C PRO A 250 16.19 -12.63 -2.04
N PHE A 251 17.43 -12.52 -2.52
CA PHE A 251 17.97 -11.24 -2.97
C PHE A 251 17.29 -10.71 -4.24
N GLY A 252 16.97 -11.59 -5.19
CA GLY A 252 16.22 -11.23 -6.40
C GLY A 252 14.79 -10.82 -6.08
N VAL A 253 14.08 -11.59 -5.26
CA VAL A 253 12.73 -11.24 -4.81
C VAL A 253 12.76 -9.93 -4.02
N GLY A 254 13.67 -9.76 -3.06
CA GLY A 254 13.81 -8.52 -2.30
C GLY A 254 14.09 -7.29 -3.17
N SER A 255 14.91 -7.44 -4.22
CA SER A 255 15.16 -6.37 -5.19
C SER A 255 13.90 -5.96 -5.95
N VAL A 256 13.12 -6.93 -6.45
CA VAL A 256 11.85 -6.65 -7.16
C VAL A 256 10.83 -6.00 -6.21
N TYR A 257 10.71 -6.49 -4.97
CA TYR A 257 9.82 -5.89 -3.97
C TYR A 257 10.19 -4.45 -3.66
N ALA A 258 11.48 -4.16 -3.47
CA ALA A 258 11.94 -2.80 -3.20
C ALA A 258 11.64 -1.85 -4.38
N GLN A 259 11.76 -2.33 -5.62
CA GLN A 259 11.44 -1.55 -6.81
C GLN A 259 9.94 -1.27 -6.91
N VAL A 260 9.09 -2.31 -6.80
CA VAL A 260 7.62 -2.16 -6.83
C VAL A 260 7.15 -1.22 -5.73
N GLN A 261 7.76 -1.31 -4.54
CA GLN A 261 7.49 -0.37 -3.45
C GLN A 261 7.80 1.07 -3.85
N GLY A 262 8.98 1.33 -4.42
CA GLY A 262 9.39 2.66 -4.85
C GLY A 262 8.42 3.28 -5.87
N ASP A 263 8.07 2.51 -6.90
CA ASP A 263 7.13 2.93 -7.95
C ASP A 263 5.74 3.26 -7.38
N THR A 264 5.28 2.47 -6.39
CA THR A 264 3.98 2.67 -5.75
C THR A 264 3.96 3.92 -4.87
N VAL A 265 5.01 4.11 -4.06
CA VAL A 265 5.09 5.29 -3.18
C VAL A 265 5.10 6.56 -4.02
N SER A 266 5.89 6.62 -5.11
CA SER A 266 5.90 7.77 -6.02
C SER A 266 4.53 8.04 -6.66
N SER A 267 3.79 6.99 -7.02
CA SER A 267 2.50 7.14 -7.68
C SER A 267 1.35 7.52 -6.74
N LEU A 268 1.44 7.16 -5.45
CA LEU A 268 0.42 7.49 -4.45
C LEU A 268 0.61 8.86 -3.81
N PHE A 269 1.86 9.20 -3.49
CA PHE A 269 2.18 10.37 -2.69
C PHE A 269 2.84 11.51 -3.49
N GLY A 270 3.06 11.30 -4.79
CA GLY A 270 3.78 12.24 -5.64
C GLY A 270 5.28 12.32 -5.32
N ASP A 271 6.03 13.07 -6.13
CA ASP A 271 7.47 13.27 -5.93
C ASP A 271 7.70 14.44 -4.97
N SER A 272 7.99 14.16 -3.71
CA SER A 272 8.48 15.17 -2.77
C SER A 272 10.00 15.06 -2.60
N THR A 273 10.69 16.19 -2.69
CA THR A 273 12.17 16.28 -2.61
C THR A 273 12.70 16.56 -1.20
N GLY A 274 11.85 16.50 -0.17
CA GLY A 274 12.21 16.77 1.23
C GLY A 274 12.75 15.54 1.96
N ASP A 275 13.50 15.77 3.05
CA ASP A 275 13.91 14.71 3.98
C ASP A 275 12.68 14.15 4.70
N ALA A 276 12.72 12.86 5.06
CA ALA A 276 11.69 12.20 5.84
C ALA A 276 11.51 12.89 7.20
N GLN A 277 10.29 13.33 7.50
CA GLN A 277 9.95 14.06 8.71
C GLN A 277 9.37 13.12 9.78
N SER A 278 9.62 13.45 11.04
CA SER A 278 8.98 12.77 12.18
C SER A 278 7.71 13.50 12.58
N ALA A 279 6.79 12.80 13.25
CA ALA A 279 5.56 13.40 13.78
C ALA A 279 5.86 14.57 14.73
N GLU A 280 6.88 14.43 15.57
CA GLU A 280 7.29 15.45 16.54
C GLU A 280 7.80 16.73 15.87
N ASP A 281 8.57 16.61 14.79
CA ASP A 281 9.12 17.74 14.05
C ASP A 281 8.06 18.41 13.15
N LEU A 282 7.24 17.59 12.47
CA LEU A 282 6.24 18.06 11.51
C LEU A 282 5.09 18.83 12.17
N TRP A 283 4.64 18.34 13.33
CA TRP A 283 3.47 18.90 14.02
C TRP A 283 3.82 19.52 15.38
N ALA A 284 5.07 19.99 15.58
CA ALA A 284 5.53 20.57 16.82
C ALA A 284 4.59 21.68 17.35
N ASP A 285 4.10 22.52 16.45
CA ASP A 285 3.25 23.67 16.75
C ASP A 285 1.74 23.40 16.52
N LYS A 286 1.37 22.17 16.09
CA LYS A 286 -0.01 21.78 15.85
C LYS A 286 -0.48 20.76 16.89
N PRO A 287 -1.34 21.14 17.82
CA PRO A 287 -1.88 20.19 18.81
C PRO A 287 -2.78 19.14 18.17
N TYR A 288 -3.48 19.50 17.08
CA TYR A 288 -4.37 18.64 16.32
C TYR A 288 -4.07 18.74 14.84
N ILE A 289 -4.27 17.62 14.14
CA ILE A 289 -4.37 17.60 12.69
C ILE A 289 -5.72 17.01 12.28
N ASN A 290 -6.30 17.61 11.26
CA ASN A 290 -7.59 17.21 10.73
C ASN A 290 -7.41 16.56 9.37
N VAL A 291 -7.73 15.27 9.29
CA VAL A 291 -7.63 14.48 8.06
C VAL A 291 -9.03 14.21 7.53
N PHE A 292 -9.33 14.72 6.34
CA PHE A 292 -10.59 14.45 5.66
C PHE A 292 -10.54 13.12 4.94
N LEU A 293 -11.42 12.19 5.31
CA LEU A 293 -11.56 10.88 4.71
C LEU A 293 -12.84 10.83 3.88
N MET A 294 -12.71 10.52 2.60
CA MET A 294 -13.83 10.50 1.68
C MET A 294 -13.96 9.17 0.93
N GLY A 295 -15.15 8.58 0.98
CA GLY A 295 -15.54 7.45 0.13
C GLY A 295 -16.25 7.96 -1.12
N ARG A 296 -15.69 7.64 -2.31
CA ARG A 296 -16.25 8.03 -3.60
C ARG A 296 -17.11 6.89 -4.18
N ASP A 297 -18.31 7.21 -4.62
CA ASP A 297 -19.14 6.31 -5.42
C ASP A 297 -18.92 6.66 -6.91
N ASN A 298 -17.95 6.00 -7.54
CA ASN A 298 -17.60 6.12 -8.97
C ASN A 298 -18.15 4.93 -9.76
N GLY A 299 -19.36 4.46 -9.47
CA GLY A 299 -19.94 3.31 -10.18
C GLY A 299 -19.99 3.54 -11.69
N ASP A 300 -19.61 2.52 -12.48
CA ASP A 300 -19.63 2.53 -13.95
C ASP A 300 -20.99 2.90 -14.56
N ASP A 301 -22.06 2.84 -13.76
CA ASP A 301 -23.44 3.09 -14.15
C ASP A 301 -23.90 4.54 -13.89
N ARG A 302 -23.00 5.45 -13.46
CA ARG A 302 -23.37 6.79 -13.01
C ARG A 302 -22.51 7.87 -13.63
N GLU A 303 -23.14 8.94 -14.11
CA GLU A 303 -22.45 10.16 -14.47
C GLU A 303 -22.13 10.98 -13.19
N GLY A 304 -20.85 11.23 -12.96
CA GLY A 304 -20.30 12.07 -11.88
C GLY A 304 -20.04 11.33 -10.56
N THR A 305 -19.05 11.82 -9.85
CA THR A 305 -18.66 11.36 -8.51
C THR A 305 -19.59 11.98 -7.46
N ARG A 306 -20.02 11.18 -6.49
CA ARG A 306 -20.74 11.67 -5.30
C ARG A 306 -20.04 11.19 -4.03
N PRO A 307 -19.65 12.10 -3.13
CA PRO A 307 -19.17 11.72 -1.82
C PRO A 307 -20.34 11.17 -0.99
N ASP A 308 -20.38 9.85 -0.81
CA ASP A 308 -21.40 9.18 -0.01
C ASP A 308 -20.92 8.95 1.44
N THR A 309 -19.61 9.00 1.68
CA THR A 309 -18.96 8.92 2.98
C THR A 309 -18.02 10.11 3.13
N MET A 310 -18.24 10.90 4.17
CA MET A 310 -17.42 12.04 4.56
C MET A 310 -17.15 11.97 6.05
N LEU A 311 -15.88 11.83 6.42
CA LEU A 311 -15.42 11.78 7.81
C LEU A 311 -14.25 12.74 7.97
N VAL A 312 -14.16 13.38 9.13
CA VAL A 312 -12.96 14.11 9.55
C VAL A 312 -12.39 13.42 10.77
N ALA A 313 -11.15 12.97 10.68
CA ALA A 313 -10.39 12.50 11.82
C ALA A 313 -9.60 13.69 12.38
N SER A 314 -10.02 14.22 13.52
CA SER A 314 -9.27 15.21 14.29
C SER A 314 -8.41 14.47 15.31
N ILE A 315 -7.09 14.51 15.13
CA ILE A 315 -6.15 13.65 15.85
C ILE A 315 -5.21 14.50 16.67
N ASP A 316 -5.14 14.24 17.98
CA ASP A 316 -4.14 14.83 18.86
C ASP A 316 -2.75 14.28 18.50
N THR A 317 -1.85 15.17 18.14
CA THR A 317 -0.52 14.81 17.62
C THR A 317 0.42 14.23 18.67
N LYS A 318 0.11 14.41 19.96
CA LYS A 318 0.95 13.97 21.09
C LYS A 318 0.45 12.65 21.69
N THR A 319 -0.86 12.52 21.86
CA THR A 319 -1.47 11.36 22.52
C THR A 319 -1.90 10.29 21.52
N GLY A 320 -2.23 10.68 20.29
CA GLY A 320 -2.88 9.84 19.31
C GLY A 320 -4.39 9.66 19.54
N ASN A 321 -4.96 10.33 20.54
CA ASN A 321 -6.40 10.37 20.72
C ASN A 321 -7.07 11.05 19.54
N ALA A 322 -8.23 10.57 19.13
CA ALA A 322 -8.87 11.08 17.93
C ALA A 322 -10.39 11.17 18.06
N ALA A 323 -10.95 12.22 17.47
CA ALA A 323 -12.38 12.34 17.19
C ALA A 323 -12.66 11.99 15.73
N LEU A 324 -13.45 10.95 15.48
CA LEU A 324 -13.95 10.61 14.14
C LEU A 324 -15.31 11.26 13.94
N ILE A 325 -15.32 12.38 13.22
CA ILE A 325 -16.49 13.21 12.98
C ILE A 325 -17.14 12.78 11.67
N SER A 326 -18.35 12.22 11.73
CA SER A 326 -19.12 11.87 10.53
C SER A 326 -19.95 13.06 10.07
N VAL A 327 -19.77 13.45 8.79
CA VAL A 327 -20.54 14.51 8.14
C VAL A 327 -21.72 13.89 7.39
N PRO A 328 -22.98 14.22 7.77
CA PRO A 328 -24.14 13.70 7.08
C PRO A 328 -24.18 14.20 5.63
N ARG A 329 -24.24 13.30 4.66
CA ARG A 329 -24.30 13.65 3.23
C ARG A 329 -25.52 14.52 2.86
N ASN A 330 -26.54 14.49 3.68
CA ASN A 330 -27.79 15.28 3.55
C ASN A 330 -27.79 16.56 4.37
N LEU A 331 -26.64 17.03 4.85
CA LEU A 331 -26.51 18.33 5.48
C LEU A 331 -26.85 19.41 4.44
N ALA A 332 -27.93 20.17 4.69
CA ALA A 332 -28.41 21.18 3.76
C ALA A 332 -27.65 22.49 3.90
N PHE A 333 -27.55 23.21 2.81
CA PHE A 333 -26.98 24.55 2.77
C PHE A 333 -25.59 24.67 3.42
N PRO A 334 -24.64 23.79 3.10
CA PRO A 334 -23.32 23.84 3.71
C PRO A 334 -22.68 25.22 3.50
N ILE A 335 -22.00 25.71 4.50
CA ILE A 335 -21.31 26.98 4.45
C ILE A 335 -19.83 26.77 4.11
N PHE A 336 -19.19 27.82 3.64
CA PHE A 336 -17.78 27.78 3.20
C PHE A 336 -16.90 28.61 4.15
N PRO A 337 -15.57 28.42 4.14
CA PRO A 337 -14.64 29.23 4.94
C PRO A 337 -14.80 30.72 4.61
N GLU A 338 -14.79 31.56 5.65
CA GLU A 338 -15.01 32.99 5.51
C GLU A 338 -13.98 33.63 4.55
N GLY A 339 -14.47 34.40 3.59
CA GLY A 339 -13.64 35.11 2.61
C GLY A 339 -13.21 34.29 1.40
N SER A 340 -13.53 32.97 1.35
CA SER A 340 -13.31 32.14 0.16
C SER A 340 -14.19 32.62 -1.03
N GLU A 341 -13.83 32.21 -2.25
CA GLU A 341 -14.66 32.54 -3.43
C GLU A 341 -16.05 31.91 -3.34
N LEU A 342 -16.15 30.73 -2.75
CA LEU A 342 -17.42 30.05 -2.51
C LEU A 342 -18.25 30.75 -1.41
N ASP A 343 -17.62 31.29 -0.34
CA ASP A 343 -18.31 32.10 0.66
C ASP A 343 -18.84 33.41 0.07
N LYS A 344 -18.06 34.07 -0.77
CA LYS A 344 -18.50 35.30 -1.48
C LYS A 344 -19.70 35.03 -2.38
N ARG A 345 -19.73 33.88 -3.04
CA ARG A 345 -20.83 33.47 -3.92
C ARG A 345 -22.05 33.02 -3.11
N TRP A 346 -21.85 32.31 -2.03
CA TRP A 346 -22.87 31.70 -1.20
C TRP A 346 -22.75 32.14 0.27
N PRO A 347 -22.93 33.44 0.58
CA PRO A 347 -22.68 33.96 1.93
C PRO A 347 -23.63 33.37 2.99
N ASP A 348 -24.80 32.88 2.56
CA ASP A 348 -25.80 32.23 3.41
C ASP A 348 -25.79 30.69 3.27
N GLY A 349 -24.67 30.12 2.79
CA GLY A 349 -24.50 28.72 2.49
C GLY A 349 -24.89 28.35 1.05
N PHE A 350 -24.52 27.17 0.62
CA PHE A 350 -24.74 26.64 -0.72
C PHE A 350 -26.23 26.53 -1.06
N ARG A 351 -26.73 27.39 -1.93
CA ARG A 351 -28.17 27.52 -2.26
C ARG A 351 -28.43 27.72 -3.76
N PRO A 352 -27.92 26.86 -4.65
CA PRO A 352 -28.19 27.00 -6.07
C PRO A 352 -29.68 26.92 -6.43
N THR A 353 -30.47 26.14 -5.71
CA THR A 353 -31.92 26.00 -5.93
C THR A 353 -32.77 26.61 -4.81
N GLY A 354 -32.20 26.83 -3.62
CA GLY A 354 -32.90 27.27 -2.43
C GLY A 354 -33.72 26.18 -1.72
N GLN A 355 -33.56 24.92 -2.13
CA GLN A 355 -34.28 23.78 -1.58
C GLN A 355 -33.39 22.92 -0.70
N SER A 356 -33.75 22.76 0.59
CA SER A 356 -32.97 21.97 1.55
C SER A 356 -32.87 20.47 1.21
N SER A 357 -33.73 19.96 0.35
CA SER A 357 -33.68 18.57 -0.14
C SER A 357 -32.75 18.35 -1.33
N VAL A 358 -32.26 19.44 -1.93
CA VAL A 358 -31.43 19.43 -3.17
C VAL A 358 -30.04 20.03 -2.89
N ASP A 359 -30.00 21.16 -2.21
CA ASP A 359 -28.79 21.92 -1.93
C ASP A 359 -28.03 21.31 -0.74
N LEU A 360 -27.61 20.06 -0.93
CA LEU A 360 -26.98 19.21 0.08
C LEU A 360 -25.45 19.23 -0.06
N ILE A 361 -24.73 18.94 1.02
CA ILE A 361 -23.28 18.90 1.01
C ILE A 361 -22.73 17.89 -0.01
N ASN A 362 -23.39 16.77 -0.23
CA ASN A 362 -22.97 15.79 -1.25
C ASN A 362 -23.21 16.23 -2.70
N SER A 363 -23.99 17.30 -2.93
CA SER A 363 -24.20 17.87 -4.27
C SER A 363 -23.14 18.93 -4.62
N VAL A 364 -22.37 19.39 -3.65
CA VAL A 364 -21.31 20.39 -3.86
C VAL A 364 -20.23 19.87 -4.81
N TRP A 365 -19.89 18.58 -4.74
CA TRP A 365 -18.92 17.97 -5.64
C TRP A 365 -19.30 18.18 -7.12
N GLN A 366 -20.48 17.74 -7.48
CA GLN A 366 -20.92 17.82 -8.87
C GLN A 366 -21.05 19.28 -9.32
N TRP A 367 -21.53 20.16 -8.44
CA TRP A 367 -21.62 21.57 -8.74
C TRP A 367 -20.22 22.20 -8.93
N GLY A 368 -19.25 21.89 -8.06
CA GLY A 368 -17.87 22.35 -8.17
C GLY A 368 -17.19 21.88 -9.46
N ALA A 369 -17.38 20.61 -9.82
CA ALA A 369 -16.85 20.05 -11.08
C ALA A 369 -17.45 20.69 -12.34
N GLN A 370 -18.68 21.20 -12.26
CA GLN A 370 -19.35 21.88 -13.38
C GLN A 370 -19.11 23.40 -13.42
N ASN A 371 -18.56 23.99 -12.36
CA ASN A 371 -18.39 25.43 -12.19
C ASN A 371 -16.96 25.78 -11.75
N GLU A 372 -15.96 25.13 -12.34
CA GLU A 372 -14.54 25.25 -11.98
C GLU A 372 -14.06 26.70 -11.93
N ASP A 373 -14.47 27.53 -12.90
CA ASP A 373 -14.09 28.96 -12.97
C ASP A 373 -14.59 29.81 -11.79
N THR A 374 -15.48 29.29 -10.94
CA THR A 374 -16.16 30.05 -9.87
C THR A 374 -15.82 29.58 -8.47
N ILE A 375 -15.07 28.50 -8.32
CA ILE A 375 -14.76 27.92 -6.98
C ILE A 375 -13.52 28.53 -6.32
N GLY A 376 -12.73 29.30 -7.06
CA GLY A 376 -11.40 29.76 -6.67
C GLY A 376 -10.31 28.89 -7.29
N ASP A 377 -9.09 29.04 -6.81
CA ASP A 377 -7.96 28.26 -7.28
C ASP A 377 -7.93 26.88 -6.59
N PRO A 378 -8.25 25.79 -7.27
CA PRO A 378 -8.20 24.46 -6.69
C PRO A 378 -6.78 23.92 -6.54
N HIS A 379 -5.77 24.68 -6.98
CA HIS A 379 -4.40 24.21 -7.11
C HIS A 379 -4.35 22.93 -7.96
N ASP A 380 -3.79 21.85 -7.44
CA ASP A 380 -3.71 20.56 -8.12
C ASP A 380 -4.89 19.63 -7.80
N LEU A 381 -5.94 20.12 -7.11
CA LEU A 381 -7.10 19.32 -6.73
C LEU A 381 -8.14 19.25 -7.83
N GLU A 382 -8.85 18.14 -7.91
CA GLU A 382 -10.05 18.01 -8.70
C GLU A 382 -11.09 19.05 -8.21
N PRO A 383 -11.71 19.86 -9.09
CA PRO A 383 -12.59 20.97 -8.69
C PRO A 383 -13.71 20.55 -7.74
N GLY A 384 -14.31 19.37 -7.97
CA GLY A 384 -15.33 18.81 -7.09
C GLY A 384 -14.80 18.48 -5.68
N MET A 385 -13.59 17.95 -5.59
CA MET A 385 -12.91 17.67 -4.32
C MET A 385 -12.66 18.95 -3.54
N PHE A 386 -12.08 19.96 -4.20
CA PHE A 386 -11.80 21.25 -3.60
C PHE A 386 -13.05 21.91 -3.03
N ALA A 387 -14.13 21.99 -3.83
CA ALA A 387 -15.39 22.56 -3.38
C ALA A 387 -16.00 21.79 -2.20
N THR A 388 -15.91 20.44 -2.21
CA THR A 388 -16.42 19.61 -1.13
C THR A 388 -15.60 19.80 0.15
N MET A 389 -14.28 19.87 0.06
CA MET A 389 -13.41 20.14 1.21
C MET A 389 -13.78 21.49 1.85
N GLN A 390 -13.90 22.55 1.06
CA GLN A 390 -14.32 23.86 1.58
C GLN A 390 -15.71 23.82 2.22
N ALA A 391 -16.65 23.04 1.67
CA ALA A 391 -17.96 22.86 2.27
C ALA A 391 -17.88 22.16 3.65
N VAL A 392 -17.00 21.17 3.77
CA VAL A 392 -16.76 20.46 5.05
C VAL A 392 -16.05 21.38 6.04
N GLU A 393 -14.99 22.08 5.62
CA GLU A 393 -14.27 23.05 6.47
C GLU A 393 -15.20 24.12 7.01
N GLY A 394 -15.95 24.77 6.12
CA GLY A 394 -16.88 25.81 6.52
C GLY A 394 -17.98 25.30 7.44
N SER A 395 -18.55 24.12 7.14
CA SER A 395 -19.66 23.57 7.91
C SER A 395 -19.24 23.06 9.31
N LEU A 396 -18.02 22.53 9.45
CA LEU A 396 -17.50 22.05 10.74
C LEU A 396 -16.77 23.14 11.55
N GLY A 397 -16.35 24.23 10.92
CA GLY A 397 -15.47 25.22 11.54
C GLY A 397 -14.04 24.72 11.80
N LEU A 398 -13.61 23.67 11.09
CA LEU A 398 -12.29 23.07 11.20
C LEU A 398 -11.47 23.36 9.92
N ASN A 399 -10.17 23.58 10.07
CA ASN A 399 -9.27 23.57 8.92
C ASN A 399 -8.87 22.12 8.62
N LEU A 400 -8.96 21.69 7.37
CA LEU A 400 -8.51 20.38 6.93
C LEU A 400 -7.05 20.46 6.55
N ASP A 401 -6.18 19.74 7.27
CA ASP A 401 -4.73 19.73 7.00
C ASP A 401 -4.39 18.76 5.87
N TYR A 402 -5.06 17.62 5.85
CA TYR A 402 -4.83 16.55 4.86
C TYR A 402 -6.15 15.93 4.43
N TRP A 403 -6.08 15.22 3.31
CA TRP A 403 -7.21 14.42 2.85
C TRP A 403 -6.75 13.08 2.27
N ALA A 404 -7.64 12.10 2.34
CA ALA A 404 -7.51 10.83 1.64
C ALA A 404 -8.87 10.41 1.08
N SER A 405 -8.90 9.95 -0.14
CA SER A 405 -10.11 9.45 -0.78
C SER A 405 -9.90 8.04 -1.30
N VAL A 406 -10.94 7.22 -1.19
CA VAL A 406 -10.96 5.85 -1.66
C VAL A 406 -12.26 5.61 -2.43
N ASP A 407 -12.18 4.95 -3.58
CA ASP A 407 -13.38 4.47 -4.26
C ASP A 407 -13.78 3.07 -3.77
N MET A 408 -14.88 2.54 -4.29
CA MET A 408 -15.42 1.25 -3.86
C MET A 408 -14.46 0.10 -4.11
N ALA A 409 -13.79 0.07 -5.26
CA ALA A 409 -12.85 -0.98 -5.62
C ALA A 409 -11.59 -0.91 -4.73
N GLY A 410 -11.07 0.30 -4.51
CA GLY A 410 -9.95 0.53 -3.59
C GLY A 410 -10.25 0.11 -2.16
N PHE A 411 -11.47 0.37 -1.69
CA PHE A 411 -11.89 -0.08 -0.36
C PHE A 411 -11.90 -1.61 -0.26
N GLU A 412 -12.50 -2.31 -1.24
CA GLU A 412 -12.51 -3.78 -1.28
C GLU A 412 -11.08 -4.34 -1.27
N ASP A 413 -10.21 -3.78 -2.10
CA ASP A 413 -8.82 -4.21 -2.22
C ASP A 413 -8.01 -3.97 -0.95
N VAL A 414 -8.19 -2.83 -0.27
CA VAL A 414 -7.54 -2.53 1.01
C VAL A 414 -7.97 -3.54 2.07
N VAL A 415 -9.28 -3.78 2.20
CA VAL A 415 -9.80 -4.74 3.19
C VAL A 415 -9.29 -6.16 2.91
N ASP A 416 -9.27 -6.59 1.65
CA ASP A 416 -8.77 -7.92 1.28
C ASP A 416 -7.26 -8.06 1.49
N ALA A 417 -6.51 -6.99 1.27
CA ALA A 417 -5.07 -6.97 1.45
C ALA A 417 -4.64 -7.10 2.91
N ILE A 418 -5.37 -6.46 3.84
CA ILE A 418 -5.15 -6.61 5.29
C ILE A 418 -5.73 -7.91 5.85
N GLY A 419 -6.23 -8.81 5.00
CA GLY A 419 -6.78 -10.11 5.41
C GLY A 419 -8.24 -10.09 5.85
N GLY A 420 -8.94 -8.97 5.71
CA GLY A 420 -10.31 -8.72 6.16
C GLY A 420 -10.36 -8.10 7.56
N VAL A 421 -11.53 -7.61 7.94
CA VAL A 421 -11.78 -6.96 9.23
C VAL A 421 -12.66 -7.85 10.10
N LYS A 422 -12.19 -8.17 11.31
CA LYS A 422 -12.95 -8.95 12.30
C LYS A 422 -13.92 -8.04 13.01
N ILE A 423 -15.20 -8.22 12.76
CA ILE A 423 -16.25 -7.36 13.29
C ILE A 423 -17.44 -8.22 13.75
N ASP A 424 -18.11 -7.79 14.79
CA ASP A 424 -19.38 -8.36 15.22
C ASP A 424 -20.52 -7.60 14.54
N VAL A 425 -21.18 -8.27 13.60
CA VAL A 425 -22.29 -7.70 12.82
C VAL A 425 -23.58 -7.82 13.63
N GLU A 426 -24.14 -6.71 14.04
CA GLU A 426 -25.26 -6.66 15.00
C GLU A 426 -26.57 -7.22 14.44
N ARG A 427 -26.77 -7.10 13.12
CA ARG A 427 -27.99 -7.52 12.41
C ARG A 427 -27.67 -7.91 10.97
N PRO A 428 -28.55 -8.65 10.30
CA PRO A 428 -28.36 -8.93 8.88
C PRO A 428 -28.29 -7.65 8.06
N ILE A 429 -27.26 -7.49 7.23
CA ILE A 429 -27.09 -6.31 6.36
C ILE A 429 -27.37 -6.74 4.91
N PRO A 430 -28.40 -6.16 4.25
CA PRO A 430 -28.75 -6.55 2.89
C PRO A 430 -27.71 -6.06 1.88
N MET A 431 -27.39 -6.90 0.92
CA MET A 431 -26.59 -6.61 -0.25
C MET A 431 -27.52 -6.34 -1.45
N GLY A 432 -27.42 -5.16 -2.03
CA GLY A 432 -28.38 -4.67 -3.02
C GLY A 432 -29.45 -3.80 -2.38
N GLY A 433 -30.64 -3.80 -2.96
CA GLY A 433 -31.76 -2.96 -2.51
C GLY A 433 -31.63 -1.49 -2.92
N GLY A 434 -32.44 -0.63 -2.31
CA GLY A 434 -32.53 0.78 -2.68
C GLY A 434 -33.36 1.03 -3.95
N LYS A 435 -33.41 2.27 -4.39
CA LYS A 435 -34.12 2.67 -5.61
C LYS A 435 -33.14 3.21 -6.65
N SER A 436 -33.32 2.80 -7.89
CA SER A 436 -32.60 3.37 -9.03
C SER A 436 -33.02 4.84 -9.25
N MET A 437 -32.29 5.58 -10.07
CA MET A 437 -32.67 6.96 -10.45
C MET A 437 -34.05 7.04 -11.11
N SER A 438 -34.50 5.96 -11.74
CA SER A 438 -35.84 5.85 -12.32
C SER A 438 -36.93 5.49 -11.29
N GLY A 439 -36.59 5.38 -10.00
CA GLY A 439 -37.52 5.05 -8.91
C GLY A 439 -37.84 3.56 -8.78
N VAL A 440 -37.25 2.70 -9.63
CA VAL A 440 -37.43 1.24 -9.55
C VAL A 440 -36.61 0.71 -8.37
N SER A 441 -37.23 -0.13 -7.53
CA SER A 441 -36.55 -0.81 -6.44
C SER A 441 -35.55 -1.84 -6.99
N ASN A 442 -34.31 -1.79 -6.53
CA ASN A 442 -33.30 -2.79 -6.82
C ASN A 442 -33.55 -4.04 -5.95
N GLU A 443 -33.17 -5.20 -6.47
CA GLU A 443 -33.31 -6.46 -5.75
C GLU A 443 -32.21 -6.60 -4.69
N VAL A 444 -32.55 -7.17 -3.53
CA VAL A 444 -31.60 -7.65 -2.54
C VAL A 444 -31.15 -9.03 -2.97
N TYR A 445 -29.87 -9.19 -3.30
CA TYR A 445 -29.33 -10.44 -3.85
C TYR A 445 -28.49 -11.25 -2.85
N GLY A 446 -28.28 -10.72 -1.64
CA GLY A 446 -27.49 -11.37 -0.60
C GLY A 446 -27.58 -10.65 0.74
N TRP A 447 -26.92 -11.21 1.74
CA TRP A 447 -26.87 -10.66 3.10
C TRP A 447 -25.47 -10.83 3.70
N VAL A 448 -25.04 -9.85 4.49
CA VAL A 448 -23.97 -10.04 5.48
C VAL A 448 -24.66 -10.55 6.73
N ASP A 449 -24.35 -11.77 7.14
CA ASP A 449 -24.98 -12.42 8.29
C ASP A 449 -24.58 -11.76 9.61
N PRO A 450 -25.45 -11.81 10.65
CA PRO A 450 -25.13 -11.26 11.96
C PRO A 450 -24.13 -12.14 12.72
N GLY A 451 -23.42 -11.55 13.66
CA GLY A 451 -22.48 -12.20 14.57
C GLY A 451 -21.02 -11.94 14.27
N PRO A 452 -20.11 -12.47 15.12
CA PRO A 452 -18.68 -12.29 14.97
C PRO A 452 -18.14 -12.98 13.73
N GLN A 453 -17.56 -12.23 12.81
CA GLN A 453 -17.00 -12.75 11.56
C GLN A 453 -15.87 -11.87 11.01
N THR A 454 -15.16 -12.38 10.01
CA THR A 454 -14.17 -11.60 9.27
C THR A 454 -14.75 -11.18 7.93
N LEU A 455 -15.08 -9.91 7.81
CA LEU A 455 -15.58 -9.33 6.57
C LEU A 455 -14.44 -9.17 5.57
N LYS A 456 -14.61 -9.72 4.39
CA LYS A 456 -13.75 -9.51 3.22
C LYS A 456 -14.22 -8.29 2.44
N GLY A 457 -13.42 -7.84 1.48
CA GLY A 457 -13.63 -6.59 0.77
C GLY A 457 -15.08 -6.34 0.36
N LYS A 458 -15.70 -7.27 -0.38
CA LYS A 458 -17.10 -7.15 -0.82
C LYS A 458 -18.09 -7.06 0.35
N ASP A 459 -17.97 -7.94 1.35
CA ASP A 459 -18.88 -7.98 2.48
C ASP A 459 -18.70 -6.73 3.38
N ALA A 460 -17.43 -6.31 3.56
CA ALA A 460 -17.09 -5.07 4.24
C ALA A 460 -17.67 -3.84 3.53
N LEU A 461 -17.58 -3.80 2.19
CA LEU A 461 -18.17 -2.71 1.40
C LEU A 461 -19.68 -2.64 1.60
N TRP A 462 -20.40 -3.79 1.55
CA TRP A 462 -21.84 -3.81 1.78
C TRP A 462 -22.18 -3.46 3.23
N TYR A 463 -21.37 -3.87 4.20
CA TYR A 463 -21.55 -3.49 5.61
C TYR A 463 -21.55 -1.98 5.81
N VAL A 464 -20.60 -1.26 5.17
CA VAL A 464 -20.49 0.21 5.32
C VAL A 464 -21.39 1.01 4.38
N ARG A 465 -21.93 0.38 3.31
CA ARG A 465 -22.67 1.08 2.25
C ARG A 465 -24.18 0.89 2.34
N SER A 466 -24.67 -0.29 2.76
CA SER A 466 -26.08 -0.64 2.73
C SER A 466 -26.93 0.34 3.54
N ARG A 467 -28.05 0.74 2.95
CA ARG A 467 -29.08 1.58 3.60
C ARG A 467 -30.45 0.91 3.60
N GLU A 468 -30.56 -0.27 2.98
CA GLU A 468 -31.80 -1.01 2.93
C GLU A 468 -32.19 -1.47 4.33
N GLY A 469 -33.42 -1.14 4.77
CA GLY A 469 -33.89 -1.43 6.12
C GLY A 469 -33.21 -0.65 7.24
N SER A 470 -32.52 0.47 6.93
CA SER A 470 -31.87 1.34 7.93
C SER A 470 -31.80 2.80 7.47
N ASP A 471 -31.50 3.69 8.40
CA ASP A 471 -31.34 5.10 8.12
C ASP A 471 -29.88 5.47 7.79
N ASN A 472 -29.65 6.79 7.59
CA ASN A 472 -28.33 7.32 7.30
C ASN A 472 -27.40 7.27 8.54
N TYR A 473 -27.95 7.41 9.73
CA TYR A 473 -27.18 7.42 10.98
C TYR A 473 -26.60 6.03 11.29
N ASP A 474 -27.41 4.98 11.14
CA ASP A 474 -26.94 3.61 11.29
C ASP A 474 -25.78 3.30 10.33
N ARG A 475 -25.87 3.76 9.08
CA ARG A 475 -24.76 3.62 8.12
C ARG A 475 -23.50 4.36 8.61
N MET A 476 -23.63 5.60 9.10
CA MET A 476 -22.51 6.36 9.61
C MET A 476 -21.86 5.67 10.82
N CYS A 477 -22.64 5.10 11.73
CA CYS A 477 -22.12 4.28 12.84
C CYS A 477 -21.32 3.07 12.34
N ARG A 478 -21.82 2.35 11.32
CA ARG A 478 -21.10 1.22 10.74
C ARG A 478 -19.80 1.64 10.05
N GLN A 479 -19.76 2.80 9.40
CA GLN A 479 -18.55 3.37 8.80
C GLN A 479 -17.50 3.70 9.87
N GLN A 480 -17.88 4.39 10.93
CA GLN A 480 -16.99 4.71 12.05
C GLN A 480 -16.47 3.44 12.74
N ARG A 481 -17.35 2.46 12.99
CA ARG A 481 -16.97 1.16 13.56
C ARG A 481 -15.97 0.43 12.67
N MET A 482 -16.18 0.41 11.35
CA MET A 482 -15.27 -0.20 10.41
C MET A 482 -13.88 0.43 10.48
N ILE A 483 -13.78 1.76 10.48
CA ILE A 483 -12.51 2.49 10.57
C ILE A 483 -11.81 2.18 11.89
N LYS A 484 -12.51 2.32 13.02
CA LYS A 484 -11.95 2.04 14.35
C LYS A 484 -11.45 0.60 14.44
N THR A 485 -12.29 -0.37 14.06
CA THR A 485 -11.94 -1.79 14.11
C THR A 485 -10.77 -2.13 13.18
N THR A 486 -10.71 -1.51 12.01
CA THR A 486 -9.58 -1.68 11.08
C THR A 486 -8.29 -1.14 11.69
N LEU A 487 -8.32 0.06 12.27
CA LEU A 487 -7.18 0.66 12.95
C LEU A 487 -6.65 -0.23 14.09
N ASP A 488 -7.55 -0.74 14.93
CA ASP A 488 -7.20 -1.60 16.07
C ASP A 488 -6.60 -2.95 15.66
N GLN A 489 -6.90 -3.44 14.45
CA GLN A 489 -6.49 -4.77 13.96
C GLN A 489 -5.30 -4.77 13.01
N ILE A 490 -4.91 -3.63 12.45
CA ILE A 490 -3.78 -3.56 11.52
C ILE A 490 -2.49 -4.00 12.23
N ASP A 491 -1.89 -5.13 11.77
CA ASP A 491 -0.53 -5.51 12.13
C ASP A 491 0.43 -4.98 11.06
N PRO A 492 1.42 -4.15 11.42
CA PRO A 492 2.42 -3.65 10.48
C PRO A 492 3.16 -4.75 9.72
N ARG A 493 3.27 -5.97 10.30
CA ARG A 493 3.92 -7.12 9.65
C ARG A 493 3.03 -7.71 8.56
N GLU A 494 1.73 -7.83 8.83
CA GLU A 494 0.76 -8.31 7.84
C GLU A 494 0.64 -7.31 6.69
N LEU A 495 0.62 -6.02 6.99
CA LEU A 495 0.63 -4.95 6.00
C LEU A 495 1.85 -5.03 5.06
N ALA A 496 3.05 -5.28 5.62
CA ALA A 496 4.27 -5.43 4.82
C ALA A 496 4.20 -6.62 3.85
N THR A 497 3.52 -7.73 4.21
CA THR A 497 3.33 -8.89 3.33
C THR A 497 2.20 -8.71 2.31
N ALA A 498 1.19 -7.92 2.65
CA ALA A 498 0.05 -7.60 1.77
C ALA A 498 0.39 -6.51 0.74
N TYR A 499 1.43 -5.76 1.01
CA TYR A 499 1.84 -4.57 0.28
C TYR A 499 1.86 -4.70 -1.27
N PRO A 500 2.40 -5.77 -1.89
CA PRO A 500 2.44 -5.86 -3.35
C PRO A 500 1.05 -5.98 -4.00
N LYS A 501 0.06 -6.46 -3.26
CA LYS A 501 -1.33 -6.53 -3.74
C LYS A 501 -1.99 -5.16 -3.65
N LEU A 502 -1.73 -4.45 -2.54
CA LEU A 502 -2.19 -3.07 -2.34
C LEU A 502 -1.59 -2.11 -3.36
N ALA A 503 -0.32 -2.27 -3.68
CA ALA A 503 0.41 -1.38 -4.56
C ALA A 503 -0.24 -1.19 -5.92
N ASN A 504 -0.69 -2.28 -6.55
CA ASN A 504 -1.32 -2.22 -7.87
C ASN A 504 -2.74 -1.64 -7.87
N SER A 505 -3.46 -1.76 -6.77
CA SER A 505 -4.83 -1.26 -6.63
C SER A 505 -4.86 0.17 -6.11
N ALA A 506 -3.99 0.49 -5.17
CA ALA A 506 -3.91 1.79 -4.54
C ALA A 506 -3.66 2.92 -5.55
N THR A 507 -2.80 2.71 -6.55
CA THR A 507 -2.46 3.72 -7.55
C THR A 507 -3.61 4.19 -8.43
N LYS A 508 -4.71 3.44 -8.50
CA LYS A 508 -5.88 3.77 -9.33
C LYS A 508 -7.07 4.25 -8.51
N ASN A 509 -7.19 3.73 -7.30
CA ASN A 509 -8.44 3.76 -6.53
C ASN A 509 -8.30 4.56 -5.22
N ILE A 510 -7.09 4.97 -4.86
CA ILE A 510 -6.79 5.78 -3.67
C ILE A 510 -6.07 7.05 -4.11
N ALA A 511 -6.45 8.18 -3.53
CA ALA A 511 -5.75 9.45 -3.69
C ALA A 511 -5.60 10.14 -2.33
N THR A 512 -4.52 10.89 -2.13
CA THR A 512 -4.25 11.59 -0.88
C THR A 512 -3.41 12.85 -1.10
N SER A 513 -3.55 13.81 -0.19
CA SER A 513 -2.68 15.00 -0.13
C SER A 513 -1.43 14.79 0.71
N ILE A 514 -1.28 13.64 1.39
CA ILE A 514 -0.14 13.39 2.26
C ILE A 514 1.14 13.34 1.43
N PRO A 515 2.10 14.27 1.65
CA PRO A 515 3.36 14.23 0.91
C PRO A 515 4.19 13.00 1.30
N GLN A 516 4.94 12.49 0.36
CA GLN A 516 5.74 11.29 0.55
C GLN A 516 6.72 11.38 1.73
N ASN A 517 7.39 12.52 1.92
CA ASN A 517 8.33 12.74 3.00
C ASN A 517 7.67 12.80 4.40
N GLU A 518 6.35 12.94 4.46
CA GLU A 518 5.55 12.98 5.69
C GLU A 518 4.95 11.61 6.06
N VAL A 519 4.98 10.63 5.15
CA VAL A 519 4.46 9.27 5.41
C VAL A 519 5.04 8.64 6.69
N PRO A 520 6.33 8.78 7.03
CA PRO A 520 6.85 8.26 8.30
C PRO A 520 6.16 8.86 9.53
N ALA A 521 5.83 10.16 9.51
CA ALA A 521 5.10 10.82 10.58
C ALA A 521 3.68 10.26 10.73
N PHE A 522 2.99 9.99 9.61
CA PHE A 522 1.67 9.35 9.62
C PHE A 522 1.70 7.92 10.12
N ILE A 523 2.77 7.15 9.84
CA ILE A 523 2.95 5.80 10.42
C ILE A 523 3.11 5.90 11.96
N GLU A 524 3.90 6.86 12.46
CA GLU A 524 4.05 7.11 13.89
C GLU A 524 2.71 7.50 14.53
N LEU A 525 1.97 8.39 13.88
CA LEU A 525 0.66 8.82 14.33
C LEU A 525 -0.37 7.68 14.37
N ALA A 526 -0.43 6.85 13.32
CA ALA A 526 -1.31 5.68 13.29
C ALA A 526 -1.01 4.69 14.42
N LEU A 527 0.27 4.48 14.74
CA LEU A 527 0.68 3.65 15.88
C LEU A 527 0.38 4.31 17.24
N ALA A 528 0.37 5.64 17.31
CA ALA A 528 -0.09 6.36 18.49
C ALA A 528 -1.61 6.23 18.64
N MET A 529 -2.39 6.40 17.56
CA MET A 529 -3.83 6.21 17.54
C MET A 529 -4.28 4.80 17.99
N GLN A 530 -3.53 3.75 17.65
CA GLN A 530 -3.78 2.38 18.13
C GLN A 530 -3.69 2.25 19.66
N LYS A 531 -2.95 3.14 20.32
CA LYS A 531 -2.77 3.14 21.77
C LYS A 531 -3.64 4.19 22.46
N GLY A 532 -4.08 5.18 21.69
CA GLY A 532 -4.95 6.24 22.13
C GLY A 532 -6.41 5.83 22.14
N GLU A 533 -7.26 6.75 22.50
CA GLU A 533 -8.71 6.59 22.47
C GLU A 533 -9.27 7.20 21.19
N VAL A 534 -10.07 6.42 20.46
CA VAL A 534 -10.77 6.89 19.25
C VAL A 534 -12.25 7.04 19.57
N THR A 535 -12.68 8.29 19.67
CA THR A 535 -14.07 8.69 19.93
C THR A 535 -14.83 8.88 18.62
N THR A 536 -16.08 8.44 18.58
CA THR A 536 -16.95 8.63 17.41
C THR A 536 -17.90 9.79 17.63
N VAL A 537 -17.87 10.77 16.76
CA VAL A 537 -18.68 11.99 16.80
C VAL A 537 -19.64 11.98 15.62
N GLN A 538 -20.94 12.05 15.90
CA GLN A 538 -21.98 11.96 14.89
C GLN A 538 -22.91 13.16 14.92
N ILE A 539 -22.91 13.93 13.85
CA ILE A 539 -23.82 15.05 13.67
C ILE A 539 -25.21 14.50 13.40
N ASN A 540 -26.13 14.69 14.33
CA ASN A 540 -27.51 14.24 14.27
C ASN A 540 -28.50 15.39 14.58
N ASN A 541 -29.80 15.10 14.56
CA ASN A 541 -30.85 16.08 14.77
C ASN A 541 -30.89 16.63 16.21
N ASP A 542 -30.26 15.97 17.20
CA ASP A 542 -30.17 16.47 18.56
C ASP A 542 -29.18 17.63 18.68
N VAL A 543 -28.12 17.57 17.82
CA VAL A 543 -27.14 18.64 17.71
C VAL A 543 -27.72 19.79 16.88
N THR A 544 -28.10 19.48 15.63
CA THR A 544 -28.71 20.44 14.70
C THR A 544 -29.51 19.69 13.61
N PRO A 545 -30.72 20.20 13.22
CA PRO A 545 -31.46 19.57 12.12
C PRO A 545 -30.65 19.61 10.83
N THR A 546 -30.51 18.48 10.17
CA THR A 546 -29.71 18.40 8.92
C THR A 546 -30.34 19.15 7.75
N TYR A 547 -31.64 19.42 7.78
CA TYR A 547 -32.38 20.16 6.73
C TYR A 547 -32.33 21.69 6.91
N ASP A 548 -32.00 22.18 8.10
CA ASP A 548 -31.86 23.61 8.45
C ASP A 548 -30.83 23.76 9.59
N PRO A 549 -29.53 23.53 9.29
CA PRO A 549 -28.50 23.48 10.32
C PRO A 549 -28.14 24.86 10.89
N ASP A 550 -28.00 24.92 12.22
CA ASP A 550 -27.39 26.05 12.92
C ASP A 550 -25.87 25.81 12.99
N PHE A 551 -25.13 26.42 12.07
CA PHE A 551 -23.68 26.22 11.94
C PHE A 551 -22.90 26.85 13.10
N ASP A 552 -23.38 27.94 13.73
CA ASP A 552 -22.71 28.53 14.88
C ASP A 552 -22.75 27.54 16.06
N LYS A 553 -23.92 26.95 16.34
CA LYS A 553 -24.07 25.89 17.33
C LYS A 553 -23.26 24.64 17.00
N LEU A 554 -23.22 24.26 15.72
CA LEU A 554 -22.47 23.09 15.27
C LEU A 554 -20.97 23.29 15.50
N HIS A 555 -20.41 24.45 15.18
CA HIS A 555 -19.00 24.77 15.41
C HIS A 555 -18.61 24.68 16.88
N GLU A 556 -19.42 25.30 17.76
CA GLU A 556 -19.17 25.26 19.22
C GLU A 556 -19.20 23.81 19.75
N TRP A 557 -20.16 23.01 19.26
CA TRP A 557 -20.29 21.62 19.67
C TRP A 557 -19.08 20.78 19.16
N ILE A 558 -18.68 20.92 17.88
CA ILE A 558 -17.52 20.20 17.28
C ILE A 558 -16.23 20.55 18.03
N GLU A 559 -16.01 21.85 18.38
CA GLU A 559 -14.85 22.26 19.14
C GLU A 559 -14.82 21.56 20.52
N GLY A 560 -15.99 21.43 21.16
CA GLY A 560 -16.15 20.73 22.45
C GLY A 560 -15.81 19.23 22.32
N GLU A 561 -16.33 18.57 21.29
CA GLU A 561 -16.10 17.14 21.05
C GLU A 561 -14.62 16.83 20.73
N VAL A 562 -13.97 17.66 19.91
CA VAL A 562 -12.54 17.52 19.60
C VAL A 562 -11.68 17.67 20.85
N LYS A 563 -11.95 18.66 21.68
CA LYS A 563 -11.24 18.85 22.96
C LYS A 563 -11.51 17.70 23.94
N GLY A 564 -12.77 17.28 24.05
CA GLY A 564 -13.15 16.17 24.93
C GLY A 564 -12.47 14.86 24.56
N ALA A 565 -12.37 14.56 23.27
CA ALA A 565 -11.67 13.38 22.76
C ALA A 565 -10.17 13.42 23.09
N SER A 566 -9.53 14.60 22.99
CA SER A 566 -8.12 14.76 23.34
C SER A 566 -7.84 14.53 24.83
N ASP A 567 -8.71 15.01 25.68
CA ASP A 567 -8.56 14.93 27.14
C ASP A 567 -8.85 13.53 27.71
N GLY A 568 -9.21 12.55 26.85
CA GLY A 568 -9.54 11.18 27.25
C GLY A 568 -10.86 11.11 28.06
N GLY A 569 -11.77 12.01 27.77
CA GLY A 569 -13.08 12.05 28.42
C GLY A 569 -14.00 10.95 27.91
N GLU A 570 -14.62 10.19 28.82
CA GLU A 570 -15.69 9.24 28.49
C GLU A 570 -16.80 9.99 27.72
N THR A 571 -16.94 9.65 26.44
CA THR A 571 -18.11 10.08 25.67
C THR A 571 -19.37 9.54 26.32
N PRO A 572 -20.47 10.30 26.34
CA PRO A 572 -21.76 9.77 26.73
C PRO A 572 -22.09 8.60 25.83
N LYS A 573 -22.25 7.40 26.42
CA LYS A 573 -22.69 6.20 25.73
C LYS A 573 -23.94 6.55 24.92
N PRO A 574 -24.02 6.27 23.60
CA PRO A 574 -25.24 6.52 22.88
C PRO A 574 -26.36 5.74 23.55
N THR A 575 -27.32 6.45 24.09
CA THR A 575 -28.56 5.87 24.61
C THR A 575 -29.31 5.30 23.43
N ASN A 576 -29.23 3.97 23.26
CA ASN A 576 -30.10 3.22 22.38
C ASN A 576 -31.52 3.20 22.94
N ASP A 577 -32.17 4.34 22.98
CA ASP A 577 -33.61 4.45 23.15
C ASP A 577 -34.27 4.80 21.81
N ALA A 578 -34.07 3.92 20.81
CA ALA A 578 -34.99 3.82 19.71
C ALA A 578 -36.16 2.93 20.18
N SER A 579 -36.99 3.45 21.06
CA SER A 579 -38.35 2.94 21.24
C SER A 579 -39.06 3.10 19.90
N ALA A 580 -39.37 1.97 19.27
CA ALA A 580 -40.24 1.90 18.13
C ALA A 580 -41.60 2.53 18.48
N ASP A 581 -41.77 3.78 18.12
CA ASP A 581 -43.12 4.41 18.12
C ASP A 581 -43.78 4.01 16.80
N THR A 582 -44.46 2.86 16.84
CA THR A 582 -45.43 2.46 15.85
C THR A 582 -46.71 3.25 16.05
N SER A 583 -46.74 4.48 15.59
CA SER A 583 -48.02 5.17 15.37
C SER A 583 -48.54 4.79 13.95
N THR A 584 -49.37 3.75 13.93
CA THR A 584 -50.38 3.54 12.92
C THR A 584 -51.30 4.74 12.89
N ASP A 585 -51.16 5.58 11.87
CA ASP A 585 -52.25 6.51 11.56
C ASP A 585 -52.88 6.10 10.23
N SER A 586 -54.10 5.59 10.39
CA SER A 586 -54.96 5.17 9.30
C SER A 586 -55.62 6.41 8.71
N ALA A 587 -55.61 6.48 7.42
CA ALA A 587 -56.32 7.43 6.56
C ALA A 587 -57.84 7.49 6.78
N PRO A 588 -58.52 8.48 6.16
CA PRO A 588 -59.49 8.08 5.12
C PRO A 588 -59.07 8.40 3.69
#